data_0205d3d2ca580ff48126c039819a7d74
#
_entry.id   0205d3d2ca580ff48126c039819a7d74
#
_cell.length_a   1.000
_cell.length_b   1.000
_cell.length_c   1.000
_cell.angle_alpha   90.00
_cell.angle_beta   90.00
_cell.angle_gamma   90.00
#
_symmetry.space_group_name_H-M   'P 1'
#
loop_
_entity.id
_entity.type
_entity.pdbx_description
1 polymer ?
#
loop_
_entity_poly.entity_id
_entity_poly.type
_entity_poly.pdbx_seq_one_letter_code
_entity_poly.pdbx_strand_id
1 'polypeptide(L)' 'MTFGEKVRSLRKEKKMSQQELASMVGVSYRTIRSWEVEGRFPKQNVLYQKLADALQCDVSYLMSEDEAFITEASEQFGNR' A
#
# COMPACT_ATOMS: atom_id res chain seq x y z
N MET A 1 -9.83 3.68 -3.24
CA MET A 1 -8.60 3.08 -3.80
C MET A 1 -8.13 1.93 -2.96
N THR A 2 -7.74 0.85 -3.59
CA THR A 2 -7.15 -0.28 -2.89
C THR A 2 -5.69 0.05 -2.54
N PHE A 3 -5.10 -0.76 -1.68
CA PHE A 3 -3.70 -0.61 -1.33
C PHE A 3 -2.81 -0.63 -2.58
N GLY A 4 -3.04 -1.61 -3.46
CA GLY A 4 -2.23 -1.72 -4.67
C GLY A 4 -2.36 -0.51 -5.59
N GLU A 5 -3.56 0.03 -5.70
CA GLU A 5 -3.79 1.21 -6.50
C GLU A 5 -3.08 2.44 -5.92
N LYS A 6 -3.07 2.55 -4.60
CA LYS A 6 -2.35 3.63 -3.92
C LYS A 6 -0.86 3.56 -4.20
N VAL A 7 -0.28 2.37 -4.06
CA VAL A 7 1.14 2.17 -4.29
C VAL A 7 1.48 2.49 -5.74
N ARG A 8 0.70 1.97 -6.67
CA ARG A 8 0.95 2.18 -8.09
C ARG A 8 0.84 3.66 -8.45
N SER A 9 -0.19 4.32 -7.96
CA SER A 9 -0.42 5.74 -8.25
C SER A 9 0.74 6.61 -7.75
N LEU A 10 1.14 6.39 -6.50
CA LEU A 10 2.24 7.16 -5.91
C LEU A 10 3.56 6.86 -6.62
N ARG A 11 3.78 5.59 -6.96
CA ARG A 11 4.98 5.19 -7.67
C ARG A 11 5.07 5.90 -9.02
N LYS A 12 3.97 5.94 -9.75
CA LYS A 12 3.95 6.59 -11.06
C LYS A 12 4.13 8.10 -10.96
N GLU A 13 3.59 8.70 -9.92
CA GLU A 13 3.82 10.13 -9.68
C GLU A 13 5.30 10.43 -9.51
N LYS A 14 6.03 9.51 -8.88
CA LYS A 14 7.47 9.64 -8.67
C LYS A 14 8.28 9.16 -9.86
N LYS A 15 7.61 8.68 -10.91
CA LYS A 15 8.27 8.16 -12.11
C LYS A 15 9.21 7.01 -11.77
N MET A 16 8.80 6.19 -10.82
CA MET A 16 9.56 5.02 -10.40
C MET A 16 9.05 3.77 -11.09
N SER A 17 9.97 2.87 -11.44
CA SER A 17 9.57 1.54 -11.88
C SER A 17 9.26 0.66 -10.68
N GLN A 18 8.60 -0.47 -10.92
CA GLN A 18 8.36 -1.44 -9.85
C GLN A 18 9.67 -1.96 -9.28
N GLN A 19 10.67 -2.14 -10.15
CA GLN A 19 11.98 -2.60 -9.74
C GLN A 19 12.67 -1.58 -8.83
N GLU A 20 12.56 -0.32 -9.18
CA GLU A 20 13.16 0.74 -8.36
C GLU A 20 12.53 0.79 -6.98
N LEU A 21 11.20 0.71 -6.93
CA LEU A 21 10.51 0.71 -5.65
C LEU A 21 10.90 -0.51 -4.82
N ALA A 22 10.99 -1.68 -5.47
CA ALA A 22 11.40 -2.90 -4.79
C ALA A 22 12.77 -2.73 -4.14
N SER A 23 13.71 -2.15 -4.87
CA SER A 23 15.05 -1.90 -4.35
C SER A 23 15.02 -0.98 -3.13
N MET A 24 14.21 0.07 -3.19
CA MET A 24 14.12 1.03 -2.10
C MET A 24 13.50 0.44 -0.85
N VAL A 25 12.51 -0.43 -1.03
CA VAL A 25 11.81 -1.05 0.09
C VAL A 25 12.57 -2.27 0.63
N GLY A 26 13.41 -2.87 -0.20
CA GLY A 26 14.17 -4.05 0.19
C GLY A 26 13.43 -5.35 -0.02
N VAL A 27 12.56 -5.39 -1.02
CA VAL A 27 11.81 -6.60 -1.37
C VAL A 27 12.05 -6.90 -2.84
N SER A 28 11.57 -8.06 -3.29
CA SER A 28 11.72 -8.43 -4.69
C SER A 28 10.72 -7.67 -5.57
N TYR A 29 11.06 -7.57 -6.85
CA TYR A 29 10.16 -7.02 -7.85
C TYR A 29 8.82 -7.74 -7.83
N ARG A 30 8.87 -9.07 -7.70
CA ARG A 30 7.65 -9.87 -7.68
C ARG A 30 6.74 -9.49 -6.52
N THR A 31 7.33 -9.14 -5.38
CA THR A 31 6.55 -8.73 -4.22
C THR A 31 5.81 -7.42 -4.51
N ILE A 32 6.49 -6.44 -5.10
CA ILE A 32 5.83 -5.18 -5.46
C ILE A 32 4.70 -5.45 -6.45
N ARG A 33 4.96 -6.27 -7.45
CA ARG A 33 3.95 -6.61 -8.44
C ARG A 33 2.74 -7.27 -7.80
N SER A 34 2.96 -8.17 -6.86
CA SER A 34 1.85 -8.84 -6.20
C SER A 34 0.99 -7.86 -5.41
N TRP A 35 1.60 -6.85 -4.80
CA TRP A 35 0.85 -5.83 -4.09
C TRP A 35 0.03 -4.96 -5.05
N GLU A 36 0.59 -4.62 -6.20
CA GLU A 36 -0.09 -3.73 -7.16
C GLU A 36 -1.15 -4.44 -7.99
N VAL A 37 -0.93 -5.70 -8.32
CA VAL A 37 -1.75 -6.39 -9.33
C VAL A 37 -2.58 -7.52 -8.73
N GLU A 38 -2.06 -8.21 -7.72
CA GLU A 38 -2.69 -9.43 -7.22
C GLU A 38 -3.49 -9.23 -5.93
N GLY A 39 -3.62 -8.01 -5.48
CA GLY A 39 -4.41 -7.72 -4.28
C GLY A 39 -3.75 -8.10 -2.98
N ARG A 40 -2.47 -8.38 -2.99
CA ARG A 40 -1.75 -8.70 -1.77
C ARG A 40 -1.27 -7.43 -1.09
N PHE A 41 -0.87 -7.54 0.16
CA PHE A 41 -0.37 -6.40 0.92
C PHE A 41 0.66 -6.89 1.93
N PRO A 42 1.51 -5.98 2.44
CA PRO A 42 2.54 -6.35 3.40
C PRO A 42 1.93 -6.88 4.70
N LYS A 43 2.60 -7.87 5.30
CA LYS A 43 2.14 -8.44 6.56
C LYS A 43 2.87 -7.87 7.76
N GLN A 44 3.87 -7.04 7.51
CA GLN A 44 4.68 -6.44 8.57
C GLN A 44 4.59 -4.92 8.49
N ASN A 45 4.40 -4.29 9.64
CA ASN A 45 4.30 -2.83 9.70
C ASN A 45 5.55 -2.14 9.17
N VAL A 46 6.71 -2.77 9.35
CA VAL A 46 7.96 -2.18 8.88
C VAL A 46 7.98 -1.99 7.36
N LEU A 47 7.30 -2.87 6.63
CA LEU A 47 7.23 -2.73 5.18
C LEU A 47 6.34 -1.56 4.77
N TYR A 48 5.25 -1.32 5.50
CA TYR A 48 4.43 -0.13 5.26
C TYR A 48 5.25 1.13 5.49
N GLN A 49 6.06 1.14 6.53
CA GLN A 49 6.90 2.29 6.84
C GLN A 49 7.92 2.54 5.72
N LYS A 50 8.55 1.47 5.25
CA LYS A 50 9.53 1.58 4.16
C LYS A 50 8.87 2.04 2.86
N LEU A 51 7.67 1.55 2.58
CA LEU A 51 6.92 2.00 1.41
C LEU A 51 6.58 3.48 1.52
N ALA A 52 6.09 3.90 2.69
CA ALA A 52 5.74 5.29 2.90
C ALA A 52 6.95 6.20 2.71
N ASP A 53 8.10 5.78 3.23
CA ASP A 53 9.33 6.54 3.06
C ASP A 53 9.73 6.64 1.59
N ALA A 54 9.68 5.52 0.88
CA ALA A 54 10.06 5.49 -0.53
C ALA A 54 9.11 6.30 -1.39
N LEU A 55 7.83 6.25 -1.08
CA LEU A 55 6.80 6.95 -1.85
C LEU A 55 6.54 8.37 -1.33
N GLN A 56 7.19 8.74 -0.23
CA GLN A 56 7.06 10.06 0.38
C GLN A 56 5.61 10.40 0.72
N CYS A 57 4.97 9.47 1.42
CA CYS A 57 3.60 9.66 1.88
C CYS A 57 3.49 9.21 3.32
N ASP A 58 2.35 9.48 3.93
CA ASP A 58 2.10 9.04 5.30
C ASP A 58 1.82 7.56 5.33
N VAL A 59 2.37 6.87 6.32
CA VAL A 59 2.11 5.45 6.48
C VAL A 59 0.62 5.20 6.71
N SER A 60 -0.07 6.12 7.39
CA SER A 60 -1.50 5.97 7.64
C SER A 60 -2.30 5.96 6.34
N TYR A 61 -1.85 6.71 5.33
CA TYR A 61 -2.52 6.71 4.04
C TYR A 61 -2.47 5.31 3.39
N LEU A 62 -1.30 4.67 3.47
CA LEU A 62 -1.14 3.34 2.91
C LEU A 62 -1.91 2.29 3.69
N MET A 63 -2.01 2.45 4.99
CA MET A 63 -2.67 1.48 5.85
C MET A 63 -4.18 1.65 5.90
N SER A 64 -4.70 2.78 5.41
CA SER A 64 -6.14 2.99 5.42
C SER A 64 -6.82 2.05 4.42
N GLU A 65 -7.97 1.57 4.81
CA GLU A 65 -8.75 0.70 3.94
C GLU A 65 -9.46 1.53 2.88
N ASP A 66 -9.93 0.86 1.83
CA ASP A 66 -10.76 1.58 0.89
C ASP A 66 -12.09 1.95 1.54
N GLU A 67 -12.79 2.87 0.91
CA GLU A 67 -13.97 3.47 1.52
C GLU A 67 -15.05 2.45 1.87
N ALA A 68 -15.26 1.49 0.99
CA ALA A 68 -16.29 0.47 1.23
C ALA A 68 -15.94 -0.38 2.43
N PHE A 69 -14.66 -0.76 2.55
CA PHE A 69 -14.21 -1.55 3.67
C PHE A 69 -14.33 -0.78 4.98
N ILE A 70 -13.94 0.49 4.96
CA ILE A 70 -14.04 1.34 6.15
C ILE A 70 -15.48 1.44 6.61
N THR A 71 -16.41 1.61 5.68
CA THR A 71 -17.82 1.70 5.99
C THR A 71 -18.31 0.41 6.66
N GLU A 72 -17.95 -0.73 6.14
CA GLU A 72 -18.32 -2.00 6.72
C GLU A 72 -17.78 -2.14 8.14
N ALA A 73 -16.51 -1.82 8.31
CA ALA A 73 -15.88 -1.91 9.63
C ALA A 73 -16.56 -0.98 10.61
N SER A 74 -16.90 0.22 10.18
CA SER A 74 -17.58 1.18 11.04
C SER A 74 -18.95 0.67 11.47
N GLU A 75 -19.67 0.06 10.56
CA GLU A 75 -20.96 -0.51 10.88
C GLU A 75 -20.84 -1.62 11.91
N GLN A 76 -19.85 -2.48 11.74
CA GLN A 76 -19.65 -3.57 12.69
C GLN A 76 -19.35 -3.05 14.08
N PHE A 77 -18.52 -2.04 14.18
CA PHE A 77 -18.14 -1.49 15.48
C PHE A 77 -19.24 -0.57 16.03
N GLY A 78 -19.88 0.16 15.15
CA GLY A 78 -20.89 1.12 15.56
C GLY A 78 -22.15 0.48 16.10
N ASN A 79 -22.37 -0.76 15.79
CA ASN A 79 -23.59 -1.47 16.19
C ASN A 79 -23.47 -2.20 17.51
N ARG A 80 -22.40 -2.03 18.21
CA ARG A 80 -22.20 -2.70 19.49
C ARG A 80 -22.57 -1.86 20.67
#